data_c4567b114c73920cf87c61f17d3ea82a
#
_entry.id   c4567b114c73920cf87c61f17d3ea82a
#
_cell.length_a   1.000
_cell.length_b   1.000
_cell.length_c   1.000
_cell.angle_alpha   90.00
_cell.angle_beta   90.00
_cell.angle_gamma   90.00
#
_symmetry.space_group_name_H-M   'P 1'
#
loop_
_entity.id
_entity.type
_entity.pdbx_description
1 polymer ?
#
loop_
_entity_poly.entity_id
_entity_poly.type
_entity_poly.pdbx_seq_one_letter_code
_entity_poly.pdbx_strand_id
1 'polypeptide(L)'
;MAEPTLNIDALCVRYGARVVLEDLSLAPVRPGTMIGLLGPNGVGKSTMLRALARLASSSGRATFGGFDLLGGSRREHMRQVGYLPQTLPQPSSLLVYEAVCSALRATCGGMSDATRDRRLQQVFTQLRLHPLAMSPLDQLSGGQRQMVGIAQVLVRDTPLLLLDEPTSALDLRWQLLALEAVGDPARQRGAIVLVAMHDLNLASRFCDRLVLLSPDGLVADGAPADVLTPPNLRLAYHVDARVERTASGDYVALAERAIPDERVPACGD
;
A
#
# COMPACT_ATOMS: atom_id res chain seq x y z
N MET A 1 6.34 27.01 4.05
CA MET A 1 5.20 26.11 4.38
C MET A 1 5.79 24.82 4.90
N ALA A 2 5.28 24.29 6.02
CA ALA A 2 5.74 23.01 6.52
C ALA A 2 5.42 21.90 5.49
N GLU A 3 6.36 20.97 5.30
CA GLU A 3 6.15 19.82 4.41
C GLU A 3 4.98 18.97 4.89
N PRO A 4 4.12 18.45 3.98
CA PRO A 4 2.92 17.71 4.35
C PRO A 4 3.26 16.35 4.96
N THR A 5 3.30 16.25 6.28
CA THR A 5 3.50 15.01 7.04
C THR A 5 2.19 14.24 7.21
N LEU A 6 2.27 12.90 7.19
CA LEU A 6 1.18 12.03 7.62
C LEU A 6 1.36 11.71 9.11
N ASN A 7 0.34 12.00 9.90
CA ASN A 7 0.29 11.66 11.32
C ASN A 7 -0.89 10.74 11.58
N ILE A 8 -0.67 9.67 12.31
CA ILE A 8 -1.70 8.69 12.71
C ILE A 8 -1.55 8.50 14.22
N ASP A 9 -2.63 8.78 14.94
CA ASP A 9 -2.65 8.80 16.40
C ASP A 9 -3.93 8.14 16.91
N ALA A 10 -3.78 7.15 17.78
CA ALA A 10 -4.86 6.40 18.40
C ALA A 10 -5.91 5.87 17.39
N LEU A 11 -5.48 5.41 16.21
CA LEU A 11 -6.40 4.90 15.19
C LEU A 11 -7.05 3.61 15.65
N CYS A 12 -8.40 3.64 15.77
CA CYS A 12 -9.22 2.48 16.10
C CYS A 12 -10.15 2.16 14.94
N VAL A 13 -10.26 0.88 14.57
CA VAL A 13 -11.19 0.41 13.54
C VAL A 13 -11.94 -0.81 14.03
N ARG A 14 -13.28 -0.77 13.87
CA ARG A 14 -14.20 -1.83 14.31
C ARG A 14 -15.13 -2.24 13.18
N TYR A 15 -15.44 -3.53 13.11
CA TYR A 15 -16.50 -4.08 12.28
C TYR A 15 -17.55 -4.74 13.19
N GLY A 16 -18.64 -4.04 13.44
CA GLY A 16 -19.62 -4.45 14.46
C GLY A 16 -18.96 -4.52 15.83
N ALA A 17 -19.04 -5.68 16.49
CA ALA A 17 -18.42 -5.91 17.79
C ALA A 17 -16.91 -6.24 17.73
N ARG A 18 -16.38 -6.57 16.54
CA ARG A 18 -14.97 -6.96 16.37
C ARG A 18 -14.08 -5.73 16.24
N VAL A 19 -13.17 -5.55 17.18
CA VAL A 19 -12.06 -4.59 17.08
C VAL A 19 -10.97 -5.23 16.21
N VAL A 20 -10.50 -4.52 15.18
CA VAL A 20 -9.44 -4.98 14.29
C VAL A 20 -8.15 -4.19 14.50
N LEU A 21 -8.28 -2.89 14.75
CA LEU A 21 -7.18 -2.03 15.16
C LEU A 21 -7.61 -1.29 16.41
N GLU A 22 -6.75 -1.30 17.41
CA GLU A 22 -6.97 -0.61 18.68
C GLU A 22 -5.75 0.25 18.99
N ASP A 23 -5.99 1.55 19.19
CA ASP A 23 -4.98 2.54 19.62
C ASP A 23 -3.69 2.53 18.77
N LEU A 24 -3.81 2.33 17.45
CA LEU A 24 -2.65 2.30 16.57
C LEU A 24 -2.13 3.72 16.33
N SER A 25 -0.91 3.96 16.80
CA SER A 25 -0.18 5.22 16.55
C SER A 25 1.14 4.93 15.84
N LEU A 26 1.48 5.76 14.87
CA LEU A 26 2.75 5.68 14.14
C LEU A 26 3.55 6.96 14.33
N ALA A 27 4.86 6.84 14.34
CA ALA A 27 5.71 8.03 14.29
C ALA A 27 5.41 8.84 13.01
N PRO A 28 5.50 10.18 13.05
CA PRO A 28 5.16 11.03 11.91
C PRO A 28 5.92 10.62 10.65
N VAL A 29 5.19 10.54 9.53
CA VAL A 29 5.75 10.15 8.23
C VAL A 29 6.07 11.38 7.42
N ARG A 30 7.31 11.48 6.97
CA ARG A 30 7.79 12.60 6.15
C ARG A 30 7.45 12.39 4.67
N PRO A 31 7.32 13.48 3.90
CA PRO A 31 7.25 13.40 2.45
C PRO A 31 8.40 12.61 1.85
N GLY A 32 8.13 11.95 0.74
CA GLY A 32 9.14 11.17 0.04
C GLY A 32 9.40 9.78 0.63
N THR A 33 8.55 9.32 1.58
CA THR A 33 8.74 8.04 2.26
C THR A 33 7.79 6.98 1.69
N MET A 34 8.33 5.81 1.35
CA MET A 34 7.57 4.59 1.08
C MET A 34 7.59 3.68 2.30
N ILE A 35 6.40 3.35 2.82
CA ILE A 35 6.22 2.53 4.02
C ILE A 35 5.62 1.19 3.64
N GLY A 36 6.29 0.10 4.06
CA GLY A 36 5.74 -1.25 4.00
C GLY A 36 4.96 -1.61 5.27
N LEU A 37 3.68 -1.94 5.11
CA LEU A 37 2.86 -2.49 6.19
C LEU A 37 2.97 -4.01 6.15
N LEU A 38 3.57 -4.59 7.19
CA LEU A 38 3.87 -6.01 7.31
C LEU A 38 3.08 -6.64 8.46
N GLY A 39 2.95 -7.96 8.43
CA GLY A 39 2.29 -8.76 9.45
C GLY A 39 1.45 -9.88 8.85
N PRO A 40 1.01 -10.86 9.66
CA PRO A 40 0.18 -11.98 9.21
C PRO A 40 -1.15 -11.53 8.59
N ASN A 41 -1.87 -12.49 8.01
CA ASN A 41 -3.21 -12.22 7.47
C ASN A 41 -4.18 -11.89 8.61
N GLY A 42 -5.03 -10.88 8.38
CA GLY A 42 -6.08 -10.51 9.33
C GLY A 42 -5.64 -9.58 10.47
N VAL A 43 -4.37 -9.14 10.56
CA VAL A 43 -3.88 -8.24 11.63
C VAL A 43 -4.28 -6.77 11.45
N GLY A 44 -4.94 -6.43 10.33
CA GLY A 44 -5.45 -5.07 10.17
C GLY A 44 -4.73 -4.20 9.13
N LYS A 45 -3.76 -4.71 8.35
CA LYS A 45 -3.07 -3.95 7.28
C LYS A 45 -4.06 -3.29 6.31
N SER A 46 -4.88 -4.10 5.65
CA SER A 46 -5.93 -3.62 4.73
C SER A 46 -6.97 -2.76 5.43
N THR A 47 -7.27 -3.07 6.69
CA THR A 47 -8.21 -2.30 7.52
C THR A 47 -7.69 -0.89 7.79
N MET A 48 -6.42 -0.74 8.11
CA MET A 48 -5.76 0.56 8.26
C MET A 48 -5.83 1.37 6.96
N LEU A 49 -5.44 0.78 5.83
CA LEU A 49 -5.51 1.45 4.53
C LEU A 49 -6.94 1.87 4.18
N ARG A 50 -7.93 1.00 4.42
CA ARG A 50 -9.35 1.29 4.19
C ARG A 50 -9.88 2.40 5.11
N ALA A 51 -9.42 2.47 6.36
CA ALA A 51 -9.77 3.57 7.27
C ALA A 51 -9.24 4.90 6.76
N LEU A 52 -7.96 4.97 6.38
CA LEU A 52 -7.35 6.16 5.79
C LEU A 52 -7.98 6.55 4.44
N ALA A 53 -8.44 5.58 3.66
CA ALA A 53 -9.20 5.78 2.42
C ALA A 53 -10.70 6.12 2.66
N ARG A 54 -11.16 6.18 3.92
CA ARG A 54 -12.58 6.42 4.32
C ARG A 54 -13.56 5.37 3.79
N LEU A 55 -13.09 4.13 3.69
CA LEU A 55 -13.86 2.96 3.28
C LEU A 55 -14.21 2.05 4.46
N ALA A 56 -13.70 2.36 5.65
CA ALA A 56 -14.04 1.72 6.91
C ALA A 56 -14.31 2.79 7.97
N SER A 57 -15.29 2.56 8.84
CA SER A 57 -15.55 3.42 9.98
C SER A 57 -14.42 3.33 10.98
N SER A 58 -13.90 4.46 11.40
CA SER A 58 -12.75 4.55 12.29
C SER A 58 -12.89 5.72 13.26
N SER A 59 -12.14 5.67 14.36
CA SER A 59 -11.98 6.76 15.33
C SER A 59 -10.48 6.98 15.59
N GLY A 60 -10.16 8.01 16.38
CA GLY A 60 -8.79 8.47 16.54
C GLY A 60 -8.50 9.65 15.64
N ARG A 61 -7.23 9.86 15.31
CA ARG A 61 -6.79 10.99 14.48
C ARG A 61 -5.87 10.52 13.35
N ALA A 62 -6.15 10.96 12.13
CA ALA A 62 -5.26 10.79 11.00
C ALA A 62 -5.25 12.08 10.18
N THR A 63 -4.08 12.71 10.03
CA THR A 63 -3.95 13.97 9.31
C THR A 63 -2.83 13.91 8.29
N PHE A 64 -3.03 14.54 7.14
CA PHE A 64 -2.02 14.69 6.10
C PHE A 64 -1.89 16.16 5.70
N GLY A 65 -0.72 16.76 5.94
CA GLY A 65 -0.49 18.19 5.70
C GLY A 65 -1.49 19.10 6.44
N GLY A 66 -1.99 18.67 7.60
CA GLY A 66 -3.03 19.36 8.38
C GLY A 66 -4.46 19.06 7.95
N PHE A 67 -4.67 18.37 6.82
CA PHE A 67 -6.00 17.91 6.39
C PHE A 67 -6.41 16.67 7.19
N ASP A 68 -7.62 16.66 7.76
CA ASP A 68 -8.17 15.52 8.47
C ASP A 68 -8.63 14.43 7.48
N LEU A 69 -7.90 13.31 7.47
CA LEU A 69 -8.20 12.17 6.59
C LEU A 69 -9.49 11.44 6.98
N LEU A 70 -9.90 11.46 8.25
CA LEU A 70 -11.07 10.72 8.73
C LEU A 70 -12.35 11.53 8.62
N GLY A 71 -12.31 12.84 8.94
CA GLY A 71 -13.48 13.72 9.05
C GLY A 71 -13.57 14.83 8.00
N GLY A 72 -12.51 15.13 7.26
CA GLY A 72 -12.43 16.22 6.30
C GLY A 72 -13.39 16.12 5.09
N SER A 73 -13.37 17.10 4.19
CA SER A 73 -14.26 17.12 3.03
C SER A 73 -13.95 15.96 2.07
N ARG A 74 -15.00 15.30 1.52
CA ARG A 74 -14.84 14.18 0.60
C ARG A 74 -14.10 14.60 -0.70
N ARG A 75 -14.38 15.80 -1.19
CA ARG A 75 -13.76 16.34 -2.40
C ARG A 75 -12.26 16.53 -2.21
N GLU A 76 -11.85 17.07 -1.07
CA GLU A 76 -10.45 17.26 -0.73
C GLU A 76 -9.75 15.92 -0.50
N HIS A 77 -10.38 15.00 0.24
CA HIS A 77 -9.86 13.66 0.43
C HIS A 77 -9.56 12.95 -0.89
N MET A 78 -10.47 13.04 -1.88
CA MET A 78 -10.25 12.45 -3.22
C MET A 78 -9.05 13.04 -3.97
N ARG A 79 -8.67 14.30 -3.66
CA ARG A 79 -7.49 14.95 -4.24
C ARG A 79 -6.20 14.58 -3.51
N GLN A 80 -6.31 14.27 -2.22
CA GLN A 80 -5.16 13.95 -1.39
C GLN A 80 -4.80 12.47 -1.43
N VAL A 81 -5.78 11.58 -1.59
CA VAL A 81 -5.61 10.14 -1.39
C VAL A 81 -5.89 9.35 -2.67
N GLY A 82 -4.92 8.55 -3.09
CA GLY A 82 -5.06 7.47 -4.06
C GLY A 82 -5.11 6.14 -3.34
N TYR A 83 -6.12 5.32 -3.61
CA TYR A 83 -6.26 4.00 -2.99
C TYR A 83 -6.40 2.89 -4.03
N LEU A 84 -5.57 1.85 -3.89
CA LEU A 84 -5.67 0.59 -4.63
C LEU A 84 -6.18 -0.49 -3.68
N PRO A 85 -7.37 -1.07 -3.89
CA PRO A 85 -7.84 -2.18 -3.07
C PRO A 85 -7.18 -3.50 -3.47
N GLN A 86 -7.09 -4.44 -2.52
CA GLN A 86 -6.62 -5.80 -2.76
C GLN A 86 -7.45 -6.52 -3.84
N THR A 87 -8.77 -6.40 -3.77
CA THR A 87 -9.68 -6.95 -4.77
C THR A 87 -10.12 -5.85 -5.71
N LEU A 88 -9.72 -5.94 -6.98
CA LEU A 88 -10.16 -5.01 -8.00
C LEU A 88 -11.66 -5.19 -8.30
N PRO A 89 -12.34 -4.11 -8.74
CA PRO A 89 -13.72 -4.20 -9.21
C PRO A 89 -13.91 -5.27 -10.30
N GLN A 90 -15.14 -5.75 -10.45
CA GLN A 90 -15.51 -6.69 -11.52
C GLN A 90 -15.04 -6.13 -12.88
N PRO A 91 -14.44 -6.98 -13.74
CA PRO A 91 -14.01 -6.56 -15.06
C PRO A 91 -15.23 -6.15 -15.90
N SER A 92 -15.01 -5.18 -16.78
CA SER A 92 -16.01 -4.63 -17.68
C SER A 92 -15.47 -4.60 -19.11
N SER A 93 -16.33 -4.31 -20.08
CA SER A 93 -15.95 -4.11 -21.48
C SER A 93 -15.21 -2.79 -21.77
N LEU A 94 -14.97 -1.96 -20.75
CA LEU A 94 -14.16 -0.75 -20.90
C LEU A 94 -12.75 -1.10 -21.36
N LEU A 95 -12.21 -0.29 -22.25
CA LEU A 95 -10.82 -0.40 -22.68
C LEU A 95 -9.88 0.05 -21.55
N VAL A 96 -8.70 -0.52 -21.49
CA VAL A 96 -7.65 -0.12 -20.52
C VAL A 96 -7.42 1.39 -20.57
N TYR A 97 -7.28 1.97 -21.77
CA TYR A 97 -7.11 3.41 -21.96
C TYR A 97 -8.26 4.21 -21.36
N GLU A 98 -9.49 3.81 -21.60
CA GLU A 98 -10.68 4.49 -21.08
C GLU A 98 -10.76 4.44 -19.56
N ALA A 99 -10.45 3.27 -18.98
CA ALA A 99 -10.45 3.07 -17.53
C ALA A 99 -9.42 3.98 -16.82
N VAL A 100 -8.20 4.05 -17.35
CA VAL A 100 -7.14 4.93 -16.79
C VAL A 100 -7.48 6.40 -17.03
N CYS A 101 -7.99 6.76 -18.20
CA CYS A 101 -8.43 8.12 -18.52
C CYS A 101 -9.59 8.56 -17.60
N SER A 102 -10.54 7.68 -17.30
CA SER A 102 -11.64 7.94 -16.37
C SER A 102 -11.13 8.21 -14.95
N ALA A 103 -10.16 7.42 -14.46
CA ALA A 103 -9.55 7.64 -13.16
C ALA A 103 -8.86 9.01 -13.05
N LEU A 104 -8.18 9.44 -14.10
CA LEU A 104 -7.57 10.78 -14.17
C LEU A 104 -8.62 11.90 -14.12
N ARG A 105 -9.69 11.77 -14.90
CA ARG A 105 -10.79 12.78 -14.95
C ARG A 105 -11.50 12.95 -13.60
N ALA A 106 -11.62 11.88 -12.83
CA ALA A 106 -12.30 11.91 -11.52
C ALA A 106 -11.64 12.85 -10.50
N THR A 107 -10.35 13.15 -10.65
CA THR A 107 -9.57 13.96 -9.70
C THR A 107 -9.10 15.31 -10.24
N CYS A 108 -8.96 15.44 -11.55
CA CYS A 108 -8.31 16.58 -12.20
C CYS A 108 -9.32 17.46 -12.95
N GLY A 109 -10.20 18.16 -12.22
CA GLY A 109 -11.00 19.25 -12.81
C GLY A 109 -10.10 20.44 -13.20
N GLY A 110 -10.10 20.82 -14.49
CA GLY A 110 -9.37 22.00 -14.97
C GLY A 110 -7.98 21.74 -15.56
N MET A 111 -7.55 20.48 -15.70
CA MET A 111 -6.31 20.14 -16.39
C MET A 111 -6.45 20.30 -17.91
N SER A 112 -5.44 20.89 -18.58
CA SER A 112 -5.40 20.97 -20.04
C SER A 112 -5.28 19.59 -20.69
N ASP A 113 -5.80 19.43 -21.91
CA ASP A 113 -5.71 18.16 -22.64
C ASP A 113 -4.27 17.71 -22.85
N ALA A 114 -3.37 18.63 -23.19
CA ALA A 114 -1.95 18.34 -23.37
C ALA A 114 -1.28 17.80 -22.07
N THR A 115 -1.67 18.31 -20.90
CA THR A 115 -1.16 17.82 -19.62
C THR A 115 -1.73 16.45 -19.28
N ARG A 116 -3.01 16.23 -19.59
CA ARG A 116 -3.69 14.92 -19.42
C ARG A 116 -3.02 13.85 -20.27
N ASP A 117 -2.80 14.13 -21.55
CA ASP A 117 -2.19 13.19 -22.49
C ASP A 117 -0.76 12.83 -22.07
N ARG A 118 0.04 13.83 -21.68
CA ARG A 118 1.40 13.59 -21.16
C ARG A 118 1.39 12.66 -19.97
N ARG A 119 0.46 12.84 -19.02
CA ARG A 119 0.36 12.01 -17.82
C ARG A 119 -0.09 10.59 -18.13
N LEU A 120 -1.05 10.41 -19.01
CA LEU A 120 -1.46 9.10 -19.51
C LEU A 120 -0.27 8.39 -20.16
N GLN A 121 0.42 9.04 -21.09
CA GLN A 121 1.59 8.48 -21.75
C GLN A 121 2.70 8.08 -20.76
N GLN A 122 2.96 8.92 -19.76
CA GLN A 122 3.95 8.63 -18.72
C GLN A 122 3.60 7.34 -17.97
N VAL A 123 2.38 7.20 -17.47
CA VAL A 123 1.95 6.01 -16.70
C VAL A 123 1.91 4.77 -17.59
N PHE A 124 1.43 4.88 -18.83
CA PHE A 124 1.41 3.77 -19.79
C PHE A 124 2.82 3.28 -20.13
N THR A 125 3.76 4.19 -20.30
CA THR A 125 5.18 3.86 -20.55
C THR A 125 5.80 3.20 -19.31
N GLN A 126 5.61 3.78 -18.13
CA GLN A 126 6.17 3.32 -16.87
C GLN A 126 5.72 1.89 -16.52
N LEU A 127 4.44 1.60 -16.72
CA LEU A 127 3.83 0.29 -16.44
C LEU A 127 3.78 -0.65 -17.67
N ARG A 128 4.37 -0.24 -18.80
CA ARG A 128 4.39 -1.01 -20.07
C ARG A 128 3.00 -1.44 -20.55
N LEU A 129 2.00 -0.57 -20.39
CA LEU A 129 0.61 -0.86 -20.72
C LEU A 129 0.21 -0.54 -22.15
N HIS A 130 1.10 0.07 -22.96
CA HIS A 130 0.79 0.43 -24.36
C HIS A 130 0.21 -0.72 -25.20
N PRO A 131 0.76 -1.96 -25.15
CA PRO A 131 0.20 -3.06 -25.94
C PRO A 131 -1.22 -3.45 -25.53
N LEU A 132 -1.64 -3.11 -24.31
CA LEU A 132 -2.94 -3.43 -23.76
C LEU A 132 -3.94 -2.28 -23.82
N ALA A 133 -3.53 -1.10 -24.30
CA ALA A 133 -4.34 0.12 -24.26
C ALA A 133 -5.75 -0.04 -24.84
N MET A 134 -5.88 -0.80 -25.93
CA MET A 134 -7.14 -1.06 -26.63
C MET A 134 -7.78 -2.40 -26.26
N SER A 135 -7.27 -3.10 -25.26
CA SER A 135 -7.85 -4.35 -24.77
C SER A 135 -8.96 -4.07 -23.77
N PRO A 136 -10.11 -4.78 -23.83
CA PRO A 136 -11.14 -4.73 -22.79
C PRO A 136 -10.63 -5.31 -21.46
N LEU A 137 -11.07 -4.75 -20.34
CA LEU A 137 -10.65 -5.19 -19.00
C LEU A 137 -11.03 -6.64 -18.68
N ASP A 138 -12.13 -7.13 -19.23
CA ASP A 138 -12.61 -8.51 -19.05
C ASP A 138 -11.76 -9.56 -19.77
N GLN A 139 -10.94 -9.14 -20.74
CA GLN A 139 -10.02 -10.03 -21.46
C GLN A 139 -8.61 -10.09 -20.86
N LEU A 140 -8.35 -9.30 -19.82
CA LEU A 140 -7.04 -9.25 -19.18
C LEU A 140 -6.85 -10.40 -18.19
N SER A 141 -5.60 -10.88 -18.07
CA SER A 141 -5.19 -11.75 -16.96
C SER A 141 -5.28 -11.02 -15.61
N GLY A 142 -5.27 -11.76 -14.49
CA GLY A 142 -5.27 -11.19 -13.15
C GLY A 142 -4.13 -10.18 -12.94
N GLY A 143 -2.91 -10.54 -13.34
CA GLY A 143 -1.75 -9.66 -13.23
C GLY A 143 -1.86 -8.41 -14.12
N GLN A 144 -2.36 -8.53 -15.35
CA GLN A 144 -2.59 -7.38 -16.21
C GLN A 144 -3.63 -6.42 -15.63
N ARG A 145 -4.73 -6.94 -15.07
CA ARG A 145 -5.73 -6.13 -14.36
C ARG A 145 -5.12 -5.41 -13.16
N GLN A 146 -4.24 -6.09 -12.41
CA GLN A 146 -3.54 -5.49 -11.29
C GLN A 146 -2.67 -4.29 -11.75
N MET A 147 -1.93 -4.44 -12.84
CA MET A 147 -1.14 -3.35 -13.42
C MET A 147 -2.01 -2.17 -13.88
N VAL A 148 -3.20 -2.43 -14.44
CA VAL A 148 -4.17 -1.38 -14.78
C VAL A 148 -4.69 -0.69 -13.51
N GLY A 149 -4.99 -1.43 -12.45
CA GLY A 149 -5.38 -0.86 -11.15
C GLY A 149 -4.31 0.09 -10.59
N ILE A 150 -3.04 -0.32 -10.65
CA ILE A 150 -1.90 0.55 -10.28
C ILE A 150 -1.87 1.80 -11.17
N ALA A 151 -2.04 1.66 -12.49
CA ALA A 151 -2.09 2.79 -13.41
C ALA A 151 -3.21 3.79 -13.06
N GLN A 152 -4.39 3.31 -12.70
CA GLN A 152 -5.52 4.14 -12.29
C GLN A 152 -5.22 4.95 -11.02
N VAL A 153 -4.42 4.42 -10.10
CA VAL A 153 -4.00 5.17 -8.90
C VAL A 153 -2.89 6.17 -9.24
N LEU A 154 -1.86 5.74 -9.95
CA LEU A 154 -0.70 6.60 -10.27
C LEU A 154 -1.06 7.78 -11.18
N VAL A 155 -1.98 7.59 -12.13
CA VAL A 155 -2.39 8.65 -13.07
C VAL A 155 -3.07 9.83 -12.36
N ARG A 156 -3.67 9.60 -11.18
CA ARG A 156 -4.35 10.62 -10.37
C ARG A 156 -3.40 11.61 -9.71
N ASP A 157 -2.13 11.23 -9.52
CA ASP A 157 -1.07 12.09 -8.96
C ASP A 157 -1.37 12.63 -7.55
N THR A 158 -1.94 11.81 -6.74
CA THR A 158 -2.26 12.17 -5.36
C THR A 158 -1.00 12.14 -4.49
N PRO A 159 -0.87 13.04 -3.49
CA PRO A 159 0.30 13.11 -2.63
C PRO A 159 0.36 12.01 -1.57
N LEU A 160 -0.73 11.30 -1.31
CA LEU A 160 -0.79 10.13 -0.43
C LEU A 160 -1.33 8.92 -1.23
N LEU A 161 -0.52 7.87 -1.33
CA LEU A 161 -0.86 6.62 -2.00
C LEU A 161 -1.03 5.51 -0.96
N LEU A 162 -2.16 4.82 -1.02
CA LEU A 162 -2.52 3.69 -0.15
C LEU A 162 -2.74 2.47 -1.04
N LEU A 163 -1.89 1.46 -0.90
CA LEU A 163 -1.87 0.30 -1.80
C LEU A 163 -2.00 -0.99 -1.01
N ASP A 164 -3.07 -1.71 -1.27
CA ASP A 164 -3.39 -2.94 -0.57
C ASP A 164 -2.97 -4.14 -1.42
N GLU A 165 -1.84 -4.75 -1.09
CA GLU A 165 -1.23 -5.89 -1.76
C GLU A 165 -1.08 -5.72 -3.29
N PRO A 166 -0.40 -4.67 -3.77
CA PRO A 166 -0.34 -4.36 -5.20
C PRO A 166 0.38 -5.44 -6.03
N THR A 167 1.12 -6.34 -5.40
CA THR A 167 1.98 -7.33 -6.06
C THR A 167 1.47 -8.78 -5.97
N SER A 168 0.36 -9.06 -5.26
CA SER A 168 -0.08 -10.42 -4.94
C SER A 168 -0.44 -11.28 -6.16
N ALA A 169 -0.88 -10.66 -7.26
CA ALA A 169 -1.28 -11.35 -8.50
C ALA A 169 -0.21 -11.28 -9.61
N LEU A 170 1.01 -10.80 -9.29
CA LEU A 170 2.06 -10.52 -10.25
C LEU A 170 3.18 -11.56 -10.16
N ASP A 171 3.76 -11.93 -11.31
CA ASP A 171 5.04 -12.64 -11.35
C ASP A 171 6.20 -11.72 -10.95
N LEU A 172 7.37 -12.32 -10.68
CA LEU A 172 8.53 -11.61 -10.15
C LEU A 172 8.91 -10.37 -10.96
N ARG A 173 8.88 -10.45 -12.30
CA ARG A 173 9.23 -9.32 -13.17
C ARG A 173 8.23 -8.17 -13.02
N TRP A 174 6.94 -8.48 -12.99
CA TRP A 174 5.89 -7.49 -12.86
C TRP A 174 5.81 -6.91 -11.44
N GLN A 175 6.15 -7.71 -10.41
CA GLN A 175 6.28 -7.21 -9.03
C GLN A 175 7.34 -6.11 -8.93
N LEU A 176 8.54 -6.33 -9.50
CA LEU A 176 9.61 -5.34 -9.49
C LEU A 176 9.18 -4.06 -10.21
N LEU A 177 8.62 -4.19 -11.41
CA LEU A 177 8.17 -3.06 -12.22
C LEU A 177 7.06 -2.25 -11.51
N ALA A 178 6.11 -2.94 -10.85
CA ALA A 178 5.05 -2.31 -10.08
C ALA A 178 5.60 -1.54 -8.88
N LEU A 179 6.52 -2.13 -8.10
CA LEU A 179 7.09 -1.48 -6.92
C LEU A 179 8.00 -0.30 -7.28
N GLU A 180 8.76 -0.40 -8.37
CA GLU A 180 9.51 0.73 -8.92
C GLU A 180 8.57 1.89 -9.27
N ALA A 181 7.51 1.59 -10.04
CA ALA A 181 6.53 2.60 -10.45
C ALA A 181 5.78 3.23 -9.28
N VAL A 182 5.46 2.45 -8.26
CA VAL A 182 4.78 2.92 -7.03
C VAL A 182 5.71 3.75 -6.16
N GLY A 183 7.01 3.44 -6.10
CA GLY A 183 7.99 4.22 -5.34
C GLY A 183 8.40 5.54 -6.01
N ASP A 184 8.26 5.68 -7.33
CA ASP A 184 8.65 6.89 -8.05
C ASP A 184 7.95 8.18 -7.57
N PRO A 185 6.64 8.21 -7.27
CA PRO A 185 5.99 9.37 -6.68
C PRO A 185 6.63 9.87 -5.39
N ALA A 186 7.06 8.96 -4.51
CA ALA A 186 7.78 9.32 -3.29
C ALA A 186 9.12 9.98 -3.64
N ARG A 187 9.96 9.30 -4.44
CA ARG A 187 11.30 9.77 -4.80
C ARG A 187 11.31 11.08 -5.59
N GLN A 188 10.36 11.26 -6.52
CA GLN A 188 10.38 12.38 -7.47
C GLN A 188 9.58 13.59 -7.01
N ARG A 189 8.53 13.39 -6.22
CA ARG A 189 7.55 14.45 -5.89
C ARG A 189 7.26 14.60 -4.40
N GLY A 190 7.94 13.82 -3.57
CA GLY A 190 7.72 13.85 -2.13
C GLY A 190 6.37 13.27 -1.70
N ALA A 191 5.72 12.42 -2.53
CA ALA A 191 4.51 11.73 -2.11
C ALA A 191 4.82 10.77 -0.94
N ILE A 192 3.81 10.49 -0.12
CA ILE A 192 3.88 9.42 0.89
C ILE A 192 3.17 8.19 0.30
N VAL A 193 3.82 7.02 0.41
CA VAL A 193 3.28 5.75 -0.08
C VAL A 193 3.18 4.77 1.08
N LEU A 194 1.98 4.29 1.38
CA LEU A 194 1.74 3.18 2.29
C LEU A 194 1.35 1.95 1.48
N VAL A 195 2.11 0.87 1.60
CA VAL A 195 1.86 -0.37 0.85
C VAL A 195 1.78 -1.56 1.79
N ALA A 196 0.63 -2.26 1.82
CA ALA A 196 0.52 -3.54 2.48
C ALA A 196 1.20 -4.63 1.65
N MET A 197 2.08 -5.38 2.26
CA MET A 197 2.88 -6.41 1.60
C MET A 197 2.95 -7.69 2.44
N HIS A 198 3.15 -8.83 1.75
CA HIS A 198 3.43 -10.12 2.40
C HIS A 198 4.90 -10.52 2.28
N ASP A 199 5.56 -10.09 1.22
CA ASP A 199 6.96 -10.40 0.97
C ASP A 199 7.86 -9.45 1.76
N LEU A 200 8.50 -9.98 2.81
CA LEU A 200 9.41 -9.25 3.70
C LEU A 200 10.65 -8.75 2.94
N ASN A 201 11.12 -9.54 1.97
CA ASN A 201 12.35 -9.25 1.23
C ASN A 201 12.11 -8.14 0.20
N LEU A 202 10.97 -8.16 -0.50
CA LEU A 202 10.56 -7.05 -1.36
C LEU A 202 10.30 -5.78 -0.54
N ALA A 203 9.67 -5.90 0.62
CA ALA A 203 9.44 -4.75 1.50
C ALA A 203 10.76 -4.13 2.00
N SER A 204 11.72 -4.96 2.40
CA SER A 204 13.06 -4.50 2.79
C SER A 204 13.79 -3.74 1.68
N ARG A 205 13.62 -4.18 0.45
CA ARG A 205 14.31 -3.60 -0.71
C ARG A 205 13.70 -2.29 -1.22
N PHE A 206 12.36 -2.19 -1.16
CA PHE A 206 11.66 -1.08 -1.79
C PHE A 206 11.17 -0.01 -0.83
N CYS A 207 10.99 -0.34 0.46
CA CYS A 207 10.44 0.58 1.44
C CYS A 207 11.54 1.21 2.30
N ASP A 208 11.41 2.52 2.50
CA ASP A 208 12.31 3.30 3.37
C ASP A 208 12.05 3.00 4.85
N ARG A 209 10.82 2.62 5.18
CA ARG A 209 10.33 2.36 6.53
C ARG A 209 9.37 1.18 6.52
N LEU A 210 9.41 0.38 7.56
CA LEU A 210 8.52 -0.76 7.75
C LEU A 210 7.71 -0.58 9.03
N VAL A 211 6.45 -0.97 8.98
CA VAL A 211 5.55 -1.07 10.12
C VAL A 211 5.13 -2.53 10.23
N LEU A 212 5.54 -3.20 11.29
CA LEU A 212 5.25 -4.60 11.54
C LEU A 212 4.14 -4.72 12.57
N LEU A 213 3.04 -5.35 12.15
CA LEU A 213 1.86 -5.60 12.98
C LEU A 213 1.78 -7.08 13.38
N SER A 214 1.25 -7.31 14.57
CA SER A 214 0.82 -8.61 15.06
C SER A 214 -0.66 -8.56 15.46
N PRO A 215 -1.29 -9.70 15.83
CA PRO A 215 -2.63 -9.68 16.41
C PRO A 215 -2.76 -8.83 17.69
N ASP A 216 -1.66 -8.60 18.39
CA ASP A 216 -1.61 -7.79 19.62
C ASP A 216 -1.32 -6.30 19.35
N GLY A 217 -1.20 -5.90 18.08
CA GLY A 217 -0.97 -4.51 17.66
C GLY A 217 0.40 -4.29 17.00
N LEU A 218 0.95 -3.08 17.19
CA LEU A 218 2.23 -2.66 16.62
C LEU A 218 3.40 -3.37 17.31
N VAL A 219 4.19 -4.12 16.53
CA VAL A 219 5.43 -4.78 17.01
C VAL A 219 6.64 -3.86 16.85
N ALA A 220 6.78 -3.28 15.66
CA ALA A 220 7.92 -2.42 15.35
C ALA A 220 7.57 -1.42 14.24
N ASP A 221 8.23 -0.26 14.27
CA ASP A 221 8.07 0.84 13.32
C ASP A 221 9.41 1.55 13.14
N GLY A 222 10.04 1.43 11.97
CA GLY A 222 11.37 1.98 11.74
C GLY A 222 11.98 1.57 10.40
N ALA A 223 13.30 1.74 10.30
CA ALA A 223 14.04 1.28 9.12
C ALA A 223 14.00 -0.26 8.99
N PRO A 224 14.16 -0.82 7.78
CA PRO A 224 14.16 -2.27 7.59
C PRO A 224 15.09 -3.03 8.54
N ALA A 225 16.27 -2.46 8.86
CA ALA A 225 17.22 -3.03 9.82
C ALA A 225 16.67 -3.20 11.24
N ASP A 226 15.87 -2.24 11.68
CA ASP A 226 15.33 -2.19 13.05
C ASP A 226 14.08 -3.05 13.19
N VAL A 227 13.34 -3.24 12.10
CA VAL A 227 12.06 -3.95 12.07
C VAL A 227 12.25 -5.43 11.75
N LEU A 228 13.05 -5.76 10.74
CA LEU A 228 13.31 -7.14 10.34
C LEU A 228 14.39 -7.76 11.23
N THR A 229 13.99 -8.13 12.43
CA THR A 229 14.85 -8.82 13.41
C THR A 229 14.23 -10.16 13.79
N PRO A 230 15.04 -11.20 14.14
CA PRO A 230 14.51 -12.48 14.57
C PRO A 230 13.48 -12.38 15.71
N PRO A 231 13.67 -11.56 16.77
CA PRO A 231 12.67 -11.39 17.82
C PRO A 231 11.34 -10.81 17.31
N ASN A 232 11.40 -9.78 16.44
CA ASN A 232 10.19 -9.16 15.90
C ASN A 232 9.42 -10.11 14.97
N LEU A 233 10.14 -10.89 14.13
CA LEU A 233 9.54 -11.90 13.27
C LEU A 233 8.90 -13.03 14.08
N ARG A 234 9.53 -13.43 15.18
CA ARG A 234 8.97 -14.40 16.12
C ARG A 234 7.67 -13.89 16.75
N LEU A 235 7.64 -12.65 17.20
CA LEU A 235 6.45 -12.02 17.80
C LEU A 235 5.31 -11.87 16.79
N ALA A 236 5.62 -11.43 15.55
CA ALA A 236 4.59 -11.11 14.57
C ALA A 236 4.07 -12.34 13.83
N TYR A 237 4.94 -13.28 13.46
CA TYR A 237 4.62 -14.39 12.55
C TYR A 237 4.67 -15.76 13.20
N HIS A 238 5.10 -15.87 14.47
CA HIS A 238 5.33 -17.15 15.15
C HIS A 238 6.28 -18.06 14.36
N VAL A 239 7.41 -17.51 13.92
CA VAL A 239 8.46 -18.24 13.22
C VAL A 239 9.83 -17.97 13.83
N ASP A 240 10.69 -18.99 13.87
CA ASP A 240 12.12 -18.78 13.98
C ASP A 240 12.63 -18.36 12.59
N ALA A 241 13.35 -17.27 12.55
CA ALA A 241 13.88 -16.71 11.31
C ALA A 241 15.31 -16.21 11.51
N ARG A 242 16.10 -16.29 10.45
CA ARG A 242 17.41 -15.64 10.33
C ARG A 242 17.27 -14.43 9.43
N VAL A 243 17.93 -13.34 9.78
CA VAL A 243 17.97 -12.12 8.98
C VAL A 243 19.42 -11.85 8.59
N GLU A 244 19.66 -11.72 7.30
CA GLU A 244 20.97 -11.48 6.73
C GLU A 244 20.98 -10.16 5.95
N ARG A 245 22.11 -9.46 5.96
CA ARG A 245 22.31 -8.30 5.11
C ARG A 245 23.01 -8.74 3.84
N THR A 246 22.43 -8.43 2.68
CA THR A 246 23.01 -8.73 1.38
C THR A 246 24.19 -7.81 1.05
N ALA A 247 24.97 -8.15 0.03
CA ALA A 247 26.04 -7.29 -0.48
C ALA A 247 25.51 -5.96 -1.04
N SER A 248 24.25 -5.90 -1.50
CA SER A 248 23.57 -4.67 -1.93
C SER A 248 23.09 -3.80 -0.77
N GLY A 249 23.14 -4.32 0.46
CA GLY A 249 22.73 -3.60 1.66
C GLY A 249 21.32 -3.87 2.13
N ASP A 250 20.53 -4.62 1.36
CA ASP A 250 19.16 -5.02 1.69
C ASP A 250 19.15 -6.11 2.78
N TYR A 251 18.04 -6.23 3.50
CA TYR A 251 17.84 -7.28 4.50
C TYR A 251 16.99 -8.40 3.93
N VAL A 252 17.42 -9.65 4.13
CA VAL A 252 16.70 -10.86 3.72
C VAL A 252 16.31 -11.65 4.95
N ALA A 253 15.02 -11.86 5.13
CA ALA A 253 14.46 -12.71 6.17
C ALA A 253 14.26 -14.13 5.64
N LEU A 254 14.86 -15.11 6.30
CA LEU A 254 14.78 -16.52 5.98
C LEU A 254 14.04 -17.23 7.13
N ALA A 255 12.78 -17.59 6.90
CA ALA A 255 12.02 -18.39 7.85
C ALA A 255 12.59 -19.82 7.89
N GLU A 256 12.93 -20.29 9.08
CA GLU A 256 13.56 -21.60 9.30
C GLU A 256 12.56 -22.62 9.88
N ARG A 257 11.71 -22.18 10.79
CA ARG A 257 10.76 -23.06 11.47
C ARG A 257 9.54 -22.31 11.96
N ALA A 258 8.35 -22.90 11.81
CA ALA A 258 7.14 -22.41 12.46
C ALA A 258 7.18 -22.75 13.96
N ILE A 259 6.71 -21.81 14.79
CA ILE A 259 6.58 -21.99 16.22
C ILE A 259 5.09 -22.19 16.52
N PRO A 260 4.70 -23.11 17.43
CA PRO A 260 3.32 -23.25 17.84
C PRO A 260 2.75 -21.90 18.32
N ASP A 261 1.60 -21.54 17.81
CA ASP A 261 0.83 -20.42 18.36
C ASP A 261 -0.08 -20.99 19.44
N GLU A 262 0.21 -20.67 20.70
CA GLU A 262 -0.58 -21.15 21.86
C GLU A 262 -2.05 -20.71 21.80
N ARG A 263 -2.40 -19.76 20.92
CA ARG A 263 -3.76 -19.26 20.72
C ARG A 263 -4.58 -20.06 19.70
N VAL A 264 -3.91 -20.87 18.87
CA VAL A 264 -4.57 -21.76 17.92
C VAL A 264 -4.65 -23.13 18.56
N PRO A 265 -5.86 -23.64 18.95
CA PRO A 265 -5.97 -25.00 19.43
C PRO A 265 -5.41 -25.95 18.38
N ALA A 266 -4.59 -26.89 18.80
CA ALA A 266 -4.11 -27.96 17.92
C ALA A 266 -5.33 -28.57 17.22
N CYS A 267 -5.32 -28.62 15.88
CA CYS A 267 -6.31 -29.39 15.14
C CYS A 267 -6.23 -30.81 15.71
N GLY A 268 -7.27 -31.20 16.44
CA GLY A 268 -7.40 -32.57 16.94
C GLY A 268 -7.41 -33.53 15.75
N ASP A 269 -6.65 -34.59 15.88
CA ASP A 269 -6.62 -35.75 15.00
C ASP A 269 -8.00 -36.34 14.74
#